data_b4910744506868d7d66252cc189b1832
#
_entry.id   b4910744506868d7d66252cc189b1832
#
_cell.length_a   1.000
_cell.length_b   1.000
_cell.length_c   1.000
_cell.angle_alpha   90.00
_cell.angle_beta   90.00
_cell.angle_gamma   90.00
#
_symmetry.space_group_name_H-M   'P 1'
#
loop_
_entity.id
_entity.type
_entity.pdbx_description
1 polymer ?
#
loop_
_entity_poly.entity_id
_entity_poly.type
_entity_poly.pdbx_seq_one_letter_code
_entity_poly.pdbx_strand_id
1 'polypeptide(L)'
;GEDSRAVLERVKNLVDQKGAVCLSGNHEYMFLTWLDNPEKSYDHYRRNGGDTTINSLLGRPLNAPVDGVADAERVKTETADLVDFIRQMPFLLETEQYIFVHAGLDLELKDWRETSDYQKVWIRAPFHEGSNQTGKTIVFGHTPTFYLLHEAPGTDQLWMTEDGKIGMDG
;
A
#
# COMPACT_ATOMS: atom_id res chain seq x y z
N GLY A 1 11.72 -0.55 -2.07
CA GLY A 1 12.42 -1.43 -3.04
C GLY A 1 13.59 -0.71 -3.71
N GLU A 2 14.42 -1.45 -4.43
CA GLU A 2 15.65 -0.94 -5.03
C GLU A 2 15.40 0.13 -6.10
N ASP A 3 14.35 -0.03 -6.87
CA ASP A 3 13.96 0.88 -7.96
C ASP A 3 12.75 1.75 -7.60
N SER A 4 12.54 2.05 -6.31
CA SER A 4 11.34 2.76 -5.84
C SER A 4 11.10 4.08 -6.58
N ARG A 5 12.15 4.86 -6.84
CA ARG A 5 12.03 6.12 -7.60
C ARG A 5 11.52 5.88 -9.02
N ALA A 6 12.15 4.99 -9.77
CA ALA A 6 11.78 4.70 -11.15
C ALA A 6 10.36 4.14 -11.25
N VAL A 7 9.97 3.27 -10.31
CA VAL A 7 8.62 2.73 -10.22
C VAL A 7 7.60 3.85 -9.98
N LEU A 8 7.83 4.73 -8.99
CA LEU A 8 6.94 5.85 -8.69
C LEU A 8 6.80 6.82 -9.87
N GLU A 9 7.92 7.18 -10.52
CA GLU A 9 7.91 8.02 -11.73
C GLU A 9 7.10 7.36 -12.86
N ARG A 10 7.27 6.05 -13.05
CA ARG A 10 6.52 5.29 -14.06
C ARG A 10 5.03 5.23 -13.74
N VAL A 11 4.67 4.91 -12.52
CA VAL A 11 3.26 4.82 -12.09
C VAL A 11 2.60 6.20 -12.16
N LYS A 12 3.28 7.25 -11.68
CA LYS A 12 2.80 8.62 -11.79
C LYS A 12 2.50 8.99 -13.25
N ASN A 13 3.40 8.65 -14.18
CA ASN A 13 3.18 8.90 -15.60
C ASN A 13 1.95 8.13 -16.13
N LEU A 14 1.71 6.89 -15.70
CA LEU A 14 0.50 6.13 -16.08
C LEU A 14 -0.77 6.79 -15.55
N VAL A 15 -0.75 7.31 -14.33
CA VAL A 15 -1.87 8.04 -13.75
C VAL A 15 -2.13 9.32 -14.55
N ASP A 16 -1.09 10.15 -14.74
CA ASP A 16 -1.21 11.47 -15.37
C ASP A 16 -1.58 11.38 -16.86
N GLN A 17 -1.04 10.40 -17.58
CA GLN A 17 -1.15 10.34 -19.05
C GLN A 17 -2.15 9.29 -19.57
N LYS A 18 -2.51 8.30 -18.77
CA LYS A 18 -3.34 7.17 -19.18
C LYS A 18 -4.61 7.00 -18.34
N GLY A 19 -4.80 7.83 -17.33
CA GLY A 19 -5.96 7.72 -16.43
C GLY A 19 -5.95 6.46 -15.58
N ALA A 20 -4.79 5.87 -15.32
CA ALA A 20 -4.66 4.77 -14.37
C ALA A 20 -4.99 5.25 -12.96
N VAL A 21 -5.46 4.35 -12.10
CA VAL A 21 -5.63 4.61 -10.66
C VAL A 21 -4.59 3.78 -9.90
N CYS A 22 -3.80 4.43 -9.06
CA CYS A 22 -2.87 3.79 -8.15
C CYS A 22 -3.39 3.95 -6.73
N LEU A 23 -3.61 2.84 -6.03
CA LEU A 23 -4.06 2.86 -4.65
C LEU A 23 -2.88 2.94 -3.69
N SER A 24 -3.06 3.65 -2.58
CA SER A 24 -2.11 3.66 -1.47
C SER A 24 -2.12 2.31 -0.76
N GLY A 25 -0.92 1.77 -0.47
CA GLY A 25 -0.73 0.59 0.35
C GLY A 25 -0.07 0.92 1.70
N ASN A 26 0.23 -0.13 2.47
CA ASN A 26 0.88 0.03 3.77
C ASN A 26 2.30 0.62 3.67
N HIS A 27 3.01 0.39 2.58
CA HIS A 27 4.34 0.98 2.36
C HIS A 27 4.26 2.48 2.10
N GLU A 28 3.31 2.96 1.31
CA GLU A 28 3.05 4.39 1.12
C GLU A 28 2.58 5.02 2.42
N TYR A 29 1.72 4.35 3.18
CA TYR A 29 1.27 4.81 4.49
C TYR A 29 2.42 4.96 5.49
N MET A 30 3.32 3.96 5.59
CA MET A 30 4.52 4.03 6.43
C MET A 30 5.48 5.14 5.98
N PHE A 31 5.68 5.29 4.67
CA PHE A 31 6.51 6.34 4.09
C PHE A 31 6.02 7.74 4.48
N LEU A 32 4.74 8.02 4.30
CA LEU A 32 4.15 9.31 4.66
C LEU A 32 4.18 9.54 6.18
N THR A 33 3.91 8.50 6.98
CA THR A 33 3.99 8.57 8.43
C THR A 33 5.41 8.90 8.89
N TRP A 34 6.42 8.32 8.23
CA TRP A 34 7.83 8.67 8.50
C TRP A 34 8.14 10.11 8.10
N LEU A 35 7.73 10.58 6.93
CA LEU A 35 7.95 11.96 6.52
C LEU A 35 7.32 12.97 7.47
N ASP A 36 6.14 12.67 8.01
CA ASP A 36 5.41 13.58 8.91
C ASP A 36 5.94 13.54 10.36
N ASN A 37 6.49 12.40 10.82
CA ASN A 37 7.02 12.20 12.16
C ASN A 37 8.33 11.37 12.15
N PRO A 38 9.43 11.87 11.56
CA PRO A 38 10.62 11.08 11.33
C PRO A 38 11.26 10.51 12.60
N GLU A 39 11.33 11.28 13.68
CA GLU A 39 11.92 10.83 14.94
C GLU A 39 11.21 9.62 15.56
N LYS A 40 9.88 9.53 15.41
CA LYS A 40 9.07 8.48 16.04
C LYS A 40 8.84 7.29 15.14
N SER A 41 8.85 7.50 13.81
CA SER A 41 8.37 6.50 12.84
C SER A 41 9.48 5.86 12.03
N TYR A 42 10.69 6.42 12.04
CA TYR A 42 11.80 5.91 11.23
C TYR A 42 12.14 4.45 11.53
N ASP A 43 12.25 4.06 12.78
CA ASP A 43 12.59 2.67 13.16
C ASP A 43 11.57 1.66 12.63
N HIS A 44 10.30 2.02 12.60
CA HIS A 44 9.26 1.16 12.01
C HIS A 44 9.41 1.10 10.49
N TYR A 45 9.58 2.23 9.83
CA TYR A 45 9.73 2.29 8.38
C TYR A 45 11.00 1.56 7.92
N ARG A 46 12.14 1.77 8.61
CA ARG A 46 13.41 1.10 8.36
C ARG A 46 13.28 -0.43 8.38
N ARG A 47 12.65 -1.00 9.42
CA ARG A 47 12.42 -2.45 9.54
C ARG A 47 11.60 -3.04 8.40
N ASN A 48 10.85 -2.23 7.70
CA ASN A 48 10.04 -2.60 6.52
C ASN A 48 10.70 -2.20 5.20
N GLY A 49 12.02 -2.05 5.16
CA GLY A 49 12.78 -1.76 3.94
C GLY A 49 12.84 -0.28 3.56
N GLY A 50 12.54 0.63 4.49
CA GLY A 50 12.54 2.07 4.26
C GLY A 50 13.87 2.61 3.77
N ASP A 51 15.01 2.15 4.31
CA ASP A 51 16.34 2.63 3.93
C ASP A 51 16.61 2.46 2.43
N THR A 52 16.24 1.31 1.86
CA THR A 52 16.37 1.05 0.42
C THR A 52 15.53 2.02 -0.41
N THR A 53 14.30 2.29 0.03
CA THR A 53 13.42 3.26 -0.64
C THR A 53 13.97 4.68 -0.55
N ILE A 54 14.42 5.12 0.62
CA ILE A 54 15.03 6.43 0.84
C ILE A 54 16.26 6.61 -0.07
N ASN A 55 17.17 5.63 -0.09
CA ASN A 55 18.35 5.67 -0.92
C ASN A 55 18.02 5.70 -2.42
N SER A 56 17.02 4.95 -2.86
CA SER A 56 16.52 4.98 -4.24
C SER A 56 15.97 6.38 -4.60
N LEU A 57 15.16 6.98 -3.74
CA LEU A 57 14.60 8.32 -3.97
C LEU A 57 15.67 9.39 -4.06
N LEU A 58 16.69 9.32 -3.20
CA LEU A 58 17.80 10.28 -3.17
C LEU A 58 18.94 9.97 -4.15
N GLY A 59 18.81 8.93 -4.99
CA GLY A 59 19.81 8.54 -5.99
C GLY A 59 21.16 8.12 -5.38
N ARG A 60 21.13 7.49 -4.19
CA ARG A 60 22.31 7.02 -3.46
C ARG A 60 22.51 5.51 -3.62
N PRO A 61 23.73 4.98 -3.34
CA PRO A 61 23.90 3.53 -3.20
C PRO A 61 22.90 2.95 -2.21
N LEU A 62 22.27 1.82 -2.52
CA LEU A 62 21.18 1.24 -1.73
C LEU A 62 21.54 0.88 -0.29
N ASN A 63 22.85 0.67 -0.02
CA ASN A 63 23.40 0.39 1.30
C ASN A 63 24.02 1.63 1.98
N ALA A 64 23.80 2.82 1.42
CA ALA A 64 24.27 4.05 2.07
C ALA A 64 23.61 4.26 3.43
N PRO A 65 24.34 4.77 4.43
CA PRO A 65 23.74 5.09 5.72
C PRO A 65 22.60 6.10 5.57
N VAL A 66 21.52 5.90 6.33
CA VAL A 66 20.33 6.77 6.34
C VAL A 66 20.25 7.48 7.69
N ASP A 67 20.14 8.80 7.65
CA ASP A 67 19.73 9.62 8.79
C ASP A 67 18.20 9.83 8.69
N GLY A 68 17.44 9.16 9.55
CA GLY A 68 15.98 9.15 9.47
C GLY A 68 15.31 10.51 9.56
N VAL A 69 15.97 11.51 10.18
CA VAL A 69 15.43 12.87 10.32
C VAL A 69 15.90 13.77 9.18
N ALA A 70 17.23 13.82 8.96
CA ALA A 70 17.80 14.67 7.91
C ALA A 70 17.36 14.23 6.51
N ASP A 71 17.29 12.93 6.24
CA ASP A 71 16.86 12.41 4.95
C ASP A 71 15.34 12.58 4.71
N ALA A 72 14.52 12.70 5.75
CA ALA A 72 13.11 13.04 5.59
C ALA A 72 12.95 14.45 4.97
N GLU A 73 13.70 15.43 5.46
CA GLU A 73 13.68 16.79 4.89
C GLU A 73 14.25 16.84 3.46
N ARG A 74 15.28 16.04 3.19
CA ARG A 74 15.83 15.92 1.85
C ARG A 74 14.83 15.30 0.87
N VAL A 75 14.16 14.22 1.25
CA VAL A 75 13.11 13.56 0.41
C VAL A 75 11.99 14.54 0.12
N LYS A 76 11.48 15.26 1.13
CA LYS A 76 10.43 16.28 0.94
C LYS A 76 10.83 17.37 -0.05
N THR A 77 12.11 17.72 -0.09
CA THR A 77 12.62 18.82 -0.93
C THR A 77 13.03 18.33 -2.31
N GLU A 78 13.82 17.23 -2.37
CA GLU A 78 14.44 16.76 -3.61
C GLU A 78 13.48 15.92 -4.48
N THR A 79 12.37 15.39 -3.88
CA THR A 79 11.38 14.56 -4.57
C THR A 79 9.94 14.99 -4.28
N ALA A 80 9.73 16.30 -4.12
CA ALA A 80 8.44 16.88 -3.73
C ALA A 80 7.27 16.41 -4.61
N ASP A 81 7.47 16.33 -5.92
CA ASP A 81 6.47 15.88 -6.89
C ASP A 81 6.05 14.40 -6.70
N LEU A 82 6.97 13.54 -6.28
CA LEU A 82 6.66 12.14 -5.96
C LEU A 82 5.98 12.02 -4.59
N VAL A 83 6.40 12.82 -3.61
CA VAL A 83 5.74 12.89 -2.29
C VAL A 83 4.30 13.35 -2.45
N ASP A 84 4.06 14.41 -3.23
CA ASP A 84 2.71 14.91 -3.51
C ASP A 84 1.86 13.89 -4.26
N PHE A 85 2.45 13.17 -5.21
CA PHE A 85 1.78 12.07 -5.90
C PHE A 85 1.34 10.97 -4.93
N ILE A 86 2.22 10.53 -4.02
CA ILE A 86 1.89 9.51 -3.01
C ILE A 86 0.78 10.00 -2.07
N ARG A 87 0.83 11.28 -1.64
CA ARG A 87 -0.21 11.88 -0.78
C ARG A 87 -1.59 11.92 -1.43
N GLN A 88 -1.65 11.95 -2.75
CA GLN A 88 -2.90 12.01 -3.53
C GLN A 88 -3.44 10.63 -3.91
N MET A 89 -2.70 9.54 -3.63
CA MET A 89 -3.17 8.19 -3.91
C MET A 89 -4.43 7.88 -3.09
N PRO A 90 -5.54 7.47 -3.71
CA PRO A 90 -6.72 7.04 -2.97
C PRO A 90 -6.45 5.72 -2.25
N PHE A 91 -7.13 5.49 -1.12
CA PHE A 91 -7.03 4.24 -0.36
C PHE A 91 -7.93 3.13 -0.90
N LEU A 92 -8.91 3.48 -1.71
CA LEU A 92 -9.79 2.53 -2.39
C LEU A 92 -10.33 3.13 -3.69
N LEU A 93 -10.75 2.25 -4.59
CA LEU A 93 -11.53 2.61 -5.78
C LEU A 93 -12.82 1.80 -5.76
N GLU A 94 -13.96 2.50 -5.74
CA GLU A 94 -15.29 1.88 -5.87
C GLU A 94 -15.82 2.08 -7.28
N THR A 95 -16.28 1.01 -7.91
CA THR A 95 -17.02 1.01 -9.16
C THR A 95 -18.44 0.50 -8.94
N GLU A 96 -19.22 0.31 -9.99
CA GLU A 96 -20.56 -0.25 -9.89
C GLU A 96 -20.53 -1.69 -9.33
N GLN A 97 -19.58 -2.53 -9.76
CA GLN A 97 -19.50 -3.95 -9.43
C GLN A 97 -18.35 -4.32 -8.50
N TYR A 98 -17.33 -3.49 -8.38
CA TYR A 98 -16.10 -3.82 -7.67
C TYR A 98 -15.70 -2.75 -6.67
N ILE A 99 -15.00 -3.21 -5.64
CA ILE A 99 -14.22 -2.39 -4.71
C ILE A 99 -12.78 -2.88 -4.79
N PHE A 100 -11.85 -1.99 -5.13
CA PHE A 100 -10.43 -2.27 -5.09
C PHE A 100 -9.84 -1.60 -3.86
N VAL A 101 -9.10 -2.34 -3.04
CA VAL A 101 -8.49 -1.85 -1.81
C VAL A 101 -7.18 -2.60 -1.56
N HIS A 102 -6.19 -1.97 -0.88
CA HIS A 102 -4.91 -2.62 -0.68
C HIS A 102 -5.02 -3.87 0.20
N ALA A 103 -5.57 -3.77 1.42
CA ALA A 103 -5.63 -4.89 2.37
C ALA A 103 -7.05 -5.42 2.62
N GLY A 104 -8.04 -4.56 2.70
CA GLY A 104 -9.42 -4.94 2.97
C GLY A 104 -10.25 -3.85 3.62
N LEU A 105 -11.42 -4.23 4.10
CA LEU A 105 -12.40 -3.35 4.72
C LEU A 105 -12.83 -3.91 6.08
N ASP A 106 -13.26 -3.04 6.98
CA ASP A 106 -13.93 -3.45 8.20
C ASP A 106 -15.40 -3.77 7.90
N LEU A 107 -15.68 -5.07 7.71
CA LEU A 107 -17.00 -5.57 7.32
C LEU A 107 -17.98 -5.65 8.52
N GLU A 108 -17.52 -5.36 9.74
CA GLU A 108 -18.38 -5.27 10.93
C GLU A 108 -19.05 -3.89 11.05
N LEU A 109 -18.54 -2.89 10.33
CA LEU A 109 -19.13 -1.56 10.31
C LEU A 109 -20.49 -1.57 9.58
N LYS A 110 -21.41 -0.77 10.09
CA LYS A 110 -22.71 -0.58 9.44
C LYS A 110 -22.59 -0.01 8.02
N ASP A 111 -21.66 0.89 7.82
CA ASP A 111 -21.22 1.38 6.51
C ASP A 111 -19.72 1.07 6.37
N TRP A 112 -19.39 0.10 5.53
CA TRP A 112 -18.00 -0.27 5.26
C TRP A 112 -17.14 0.87 4.73
N ARG A 113 -17.74 1.94 4.19
CA ARG A 113 -17.03 3.13 3.71
C ARG A 113 -16.36 3.91 4.84
N GLU A 114 -16.84 3.72 6.07
CA GLU A 114 -16.26 4.29 7.28
C GLU A 114 -15.00 3.54 7.75
N THR A 115 -14.58 2.47 7.07
CA THR A 115 -13.29 1.81 7.31
C THR A 115 -12.17 2.85 7.32
N SER A 116 -11.37 2.89 8.38
CA SER A 116 -10.27 3.84 8.50
C SER A 116 -9.19 3.58 7.45
N ASP A 117 -8.46 4.62 7.04
CA ASP A 117 -7.36 4.48 6.06
C ASP A 117 -6.28 3.52 6.55
N TYR A 118 -6.03 3.48 7.86
CA TYR A 118 -5.15 2.48 8.46
C TYR A 118 -5.64 1.05 8.22
N GLN A 119 -6.92 0.76 8.47
CA GLN A 119 -7.48 -0.56 8.22
C GLN A 119 -7.46 -0.93 6.74
N LYS A 120 -7.77 0.00 5.84
CA LYS A 120 -7.71 -0.25 4.39
C LYS A 120 -6.36 -0.75 3.89
N VAL A 121 -5.26 -0.41 4.59
CA VAL A 121 -3.90 -0.82 4.21
C VAL A 121 -3.27 -1.88 5.12
N TRP A 122 -3.92 -2.27 6.25
CA TRP A 122 -3.32 -3.21 7.21
C TRP A 122 -4.22 -4.35 7.65
N ILE A 123 -5.54 -4.28 7.47
CA ILE A 123 -6.48 -5.29 7.98
C ILE A 123 -6.18 -6.68 7.39
N ARG A 124 -6.35 -7.72 8.20
CA ARG A 124 -6.13 -9.12 7.82
C ARG A 124 -7.30 -10.00 8.25
N ALA A 125 -7.13 -10.86 9.26
CA ALA A 125 -8.11 -11.86 9.68
C ALA A 125 -9.56 -11.34 9.81
N PRO A 126 -9.86 -10.21 10.45
CA PRO A 126 -11.24 -9.72 10.54
C PRO A 126 -11.91 -9.52 9.18
N PHE A 127 -11.13 -9.10 8.17
CA PHE A 127 -11.65 -8.97 6.80
C PHE A 127 -11.73 -10.32 6.08
N HIS A 128 -10.71 -11.16 6.19
CA HIS A 128 -10.69 -12.45 5.48
C HIS A 128 -11.79 -13.38 5.97
N GLU A 129 -12.03 -13.42 7.28
CA GLU A 129 -13.02 -14.26 7.95
C GLU A 129 -14.42 -13.65 7.94
N GLY A 130 -14.53 -12.33 7.82
CA GLY A 130 -15.80 -11.61 7.79
C GLY A 130 -16.60 -11.87 6.52
N SER A 131 -17.92 -11.75 6.61
CA SER A 131 -18.83 -11.90 5.46
C SER A 131 -18.92 -10.60 4.64
N ASN A 132 -18.72 -10.70 3.34
CA ASN A 132 -18.88 -9.56 2.43
C ASN A 132 -20.37 -9.30 2.15
N GLN A 133 -20.92 -8.25 2.74
CA GLN A 133 -22.29 -7.79 2.54
C GLN A 133 -22.37 -6.48 1.75
N THR A 134 -21.30 -6.08 1.08
CA THR A 134 -21.26 -4.82 0.31
C THR A 134 -22.09 -4.84 -0.96
N GLY A 135 -22.50 -6.03 -1.43
CA GLY A 135 -23.17 -6.22 -2.71
C GLY A 135 -22.23 -6.11 -3.93
N LYS A 136 -20.91 -6.01 -3.70
CA LYS A 136 -19.87 -5.87 -4.74
C LYS A 136 -18.76 -6.88 -4.52
N THR A 137 -18.00 -7.16 -5.57
CA THR A 137 -16.78 -7.96 -5.45
C THR A 137 -15.63 -7.07 -4.91
N ILE A 138 -14.97 -7.55 -3.84
CA ILE A 138 -13.82 -6.86 -3.25
C ILE A 138 -12.53 -7.51 -3.74
N VAL A 139 -11.69 -6.73 -4.44
CA VAL A 139 -10.37 -7.16 -4.94
C VAL A 139 -9.30 -6.52 -4.05
N PHE A 140 -8.40 -7.35 -3.51
CA PHE A 140 -7.39 -6.91 -2.54
C PHE A 140 -6.07 -7.67 -2.66
N GLY A 141 -5.01 -7.16 -2.01
CA GLY A 141 -3.67 -7.75 -1.90
C GLY A 141 -3.20 -7.83 -0.45
N HIS A 142 -1.97 -7.37 -0.16
CA HIS A 142 -1.36 -7.24 1.17
C HIS A 142 -1.10 -8.54 1.92
N THR A 143 -2.01 -9.50 1.85
CA THR A 143 -1.86 -10.81 2.48
C THR A 143 -1.60 -11.83 1.38
N PRO A 144 -0.38 -12.40 1.31
CA PRO A 144 -0.05 -13.37 0.28
C PRO A 144 -1.06 -14.51 0.23
N THR A 145 -1.49 -14.86 -0.97
CA THR A 145 -2.56 -15.84 -1.19
C THR A 145 -2.23 -17.22 -0.66
N PHE A 146 -0.95 -17.60 -0.64
CA PHE A 146 -0.54 -18.88 -0.06
C PHE A 146 -0.87 -19.01 1.44
N TYR A 147 -0.88 -17.89 2.22
CA TYR A 147 -1.35 -17.91 3.60
C TYR A 147 -2.86 -18.16 3.68
N LEU A 148 -3.64 -17.54 2.80
CA LEU A 148 -5.08 -17.67 2.75
C LEU A 148 -5.53 -19.05 2.25
N LEU A 149 -4.74 -19.65 1.36
CA LEU A 149 -4.96 -21.00 0.81
C LEU A 149 -4.38 -22.11 1.69
N HIS A 150 -3.61 -21.77 2.75
CA HIS A 150 -2.84 -22.72 3.55
C HIS A 150 -1.85 -23.57 2.73
N GLU A 151 -1.22 -22.94 1.74
CA GLU A 151 -0.28 -23.57 0.81
C GLU A 151 1.17 -23.12 1.07
N ALA A 152 2.10 -23.69 0.31
CA ALA A 152 3.51 -23.29 0.36
C ALA A 152 3.74 -21.94 -0.36
N PRO A 153 4.76 -21.15 0.04
CA PRO A 153 5.14 -19.94 -0.68
C PRO A 153 5.41 -20.21 -2.17
N GLY A 154 4.99 -19.27 -3.05
CA GLY A 154 5.16 -19.40 -4.50
C GLY A 154 3.94 -19.97 -5.23
N THR A 155 2.81 -20.11 -4.54
CA THR A 155 1.52 -20.35 -5.19
C THR A 155 1.08 -19.10 -5.93
N ASP A 156 0.72 -19.25 -7.22
CA ASP A 156 0.23 -18.16 -8.09
C ASP A 156 -1.31 -18.15 -8.19
N GLN A 157 -1.98 -18.84 -7.28
CA GLN A 157 -3.44 -18.96 -7.32
C GLN A 157 -4.09 -17.76 -6.62
N LEU A 158 -5.20 -17.29 -7.20
CA LEU A 158 -6.07 -16.33 -6.54
C LEU A 158 -6.81 -16.99 -5.37
N TRP A 159 -6.92 -16.28 -4.27
CA TRP A 159 -7.83 -16.67 -3.21
C TRP A 159 -9.22 -16.07 -3.48
N MET A 160 -10.26 -16.91 -3.51
CA MET A 160 -11.61 -16.47 -3.84
C MET A 160 -12.61 -17.03 -2.87
N THR A 161 -13.62 -16.24 -2.49
CA THR A 161 -14.73 -16.65 -1.64
C THR A 161 -16.07 -16.59 -2.39
N GLU A 162 -17.04 -17.37 -1.96
CA GLU A 162 -18.38 -17.38 -2.55
C GLU A 162 -19.12 -16.05 -2.38
N ASP A 163 -18.82 -15.29 -1.33
CA ASP A 163 -19.37 -13.97 -1.07
C ASP A 163 -18.67 -12.82 -1.81
N GLY A 164 -17.73 -13.14 -2.72
CA GLY A 164 -17.13 -12.18 -3.64
C GLY A 164 -15.92 -11.42 -3.09
N LYS A 165 -15.02 -12.06 -2.35
CA LYS A 165 -13.69 -11.51 -2.08
C LYS A 165 -12.64 -12.18 -2.95
N ILE A 166 -11.72 -11.43 -3.54
CA ILE A 166 -10.63 -11.90 -4.41
C ILE A 166 -9.30 -11.35 -3.89
N GLY A 167 -8.49 -12.22 -3.31
CA GLY A 167 -7.10 -11.94 -2.91
C GLY A 167 -6.15 -12.28 -4.06
N MET A 168 -5.21 -11.37 -4.37
CA MET A 168 -4.33 -11.47 -5.53
C MET A 168 -2.85 -11.16 -5.26
N ASP A 169 -2.42 -11.20 -4.03
CA ASP A 169 -1.02 -11.01 -3.63
C ASP A 169 -0.31 -12.37 -3.60
N GLY A 170 0.60 -12.59 -4.56
CA GLY A 170 1.28 -13.86 -4.75
C GLY A 170 2.80 -13.75 -4.67
#